data_7580018c12187dfbcdbf7249ace10f7b
#
_entry.id   7580018c12187dfbcdbf7249ace10f7b
#
_cell.length_a   1.000
_cell.length_b   1.000
_cell.length_c   1.000
_cell.angle_alpha   90.00
_cell.angle_beta   90.00
_cell.angle_gamma   90.00
#
_symmetry.space_group_name_H-M   'P 1'
#
loop_
_entity.id
_entity.type
_entity.pdbx_description
1 polymer ?
#
loop_
_entity_poly.entity_id
_entity_poly.type
_entity_poly.pdbx_seq_one_letter_code
_entity_poly.pdbx_strand_id
1 'polypeptide(L)'
;MQYQTEVDNETAGLDTHFCPYDLRVTLPAHSSTEISLLCTVHPVQDTPVLSRPQADTAAIEIAHVQEYYDSLKQQAGYGDDAFANTLVVAADQFLARRDSTGLMTILAGLPWFTDWGRDTMIAFSGLTLATRRFSDAREILSTFAQYVHHGLSLIHI
;
A
#
# COMPACT_ATOMS: atom_id res chain seq x y z
N MET A 1 -6.71 22.74 -9.92
CA MET A 1 -7.06 22.64 -8.50
C MET A 1 -6.04 23.46 -7.72
N GLN A 2 -6.43 24.15 -6.66
CA GLN A 2 -5.53 24.94 -5.82
C GLN A 2 -5.43 24.29 -4.44
N TYR A 3 -4.21 24.11 -3.98
CA TYR A 3 -3.92 23.51 -2.68
C TYR A 3 -3.39 24.59 -1.74
N GLN A 4 -4.13 24.91 -0.69
CA GLN A 4 -3.75 25.96 0.25
C GLN A 4 -2.44 25.66 0.98
N THR A 5 -2.24 24.39 1.37
CA THR A 5 -1.01 23.94 2.03
C THR A 5 0.23 24.15 1.15
N GLU A 6 0.11 23.96 -0.17
CA GLU A 6 1.21 24.19 -1.11
C GLU A 6 1.53 25.68 -1.24
N VAL A 7 0.50 26.53 -1.25
CA VAL A 7 0.68 27.99 -1.25
C VAL A 7 1.37 28.45 0.03
N ASP A 8 0.96 27.91 1.18
CA ASP A 8 1.54 28.25 2.49
C ASP A 8 3.00 27.81 2.61
N ASN A 9 3.41 26.80 1.84
CA ASN A 9 4.80 26.31 1.74
C ASN A 9 5.60 26.99 0.60
N GLU A 10 5.12 28.11 0.05
CA GLU A 10 5.75 28.85 -1.05
C GLU A 10 5.93 28.01 -2.33
N THR A 11 5.13 26.99 -2.53
CA THR A 11 5.07 26.20 -3.74
C THR A 11 3.99 26.71 -4.70
N ALA A 12 3.94 26.19 -5.90
CA ALA A 12 3.04 26.74 -6.94
C ALA A 12 1.55 26.70 -6.59
N GLY A 13 1.12 25.89 -5.64
CA GLY A 13 -0.27 25.79 -5.16
C GLY A 13 -1.34 25.43 -6.21
N LEU A 14 -0.96 25.41 -7.48
CA LEU A 14 -1.79 25.05 -8.64
C LEU A 14 -1.21 23.81 -9.31
N ASP A 15 -2.08 22.83 -9.51
CA ASP A 15 -1.70 21.62 -10.22
C ASP A 15 -2.77 21.23 -11.24
N THR A 16 -2.35 20.50 -12.27
CA THR A 16 -3.21 20.02 -13.34
C THR A 16 -3.38 18.51 -13.21
N HIS A 17 -4.61 18.09 -12.93
CA HIS A 17 -4.94 16.68 -12.82
C HIS A 17 -5.75 16.22 -14.02
N PHE A 18 -5.41 15.04 -14.52
CA PHE A 18 -6.23 14.38 -15.52
C PHE A 18 -7.49 13.81 -14.85
N CYS A 19 -8.66 14.26 -15.31
CA CYS A 19 -9.95 13.74 -14.91
C CYS A 19 -10.54 12.93 -16.07
N PRO A 20 -10.43 11.59 -16.04
CA PRO A 20 -10.83 10.76 -17.17
C PRO A 20 -12.35 10.70 -17.37
N TYR A 21 -13.13 10.85 -16.30
CA TYR A 21 -14.61 10.83 -16.34
C TYR A 21 -15.22 11.43 -15.07
N ASP A 22 -16.48 11.80 -15.17
CA ASP A 22 -17.36 12.15 -14.05
C ASP A 22 -18.40 11.06 -13.87
N LEU A 23 -18.54 10.54 -12.65
CA LEU A 23 -19.59 9.58 -12.31
C LEU A 23 -20.75 10.33 -11.62
N ARG A 24 -21.94 10.29 -12.23
CA ARG A 24 -23.15 10.91 -11.66
C ARG A 24 -24.17 9.81 -11.36
N VAL A 25 -24.61 9.77 -10.12
CA VAL A 25 -25.60 8.80 -9.66
C VAL A 25 -26.79 9.54 -9.06
N THR A 26 -27.99 9.21 -9.52
CA THR A 26 -29.23 9.75 -8.96
C THR A 26 -29.84 8.70 -8.04
N LEU A 27 -29.98 9.03 -6.76
CA LEU A 27 -30.62 8.20 -5.76
C LEU A 27 -32.05 8.68 -5.51
N PRO A 28 -33.08 7.87 -5.79
CA PRO A 28 -34.43 8.16 -5.34
C PRO A 28 -34.52 8.19 -3.80
N ALA A 29 -35.51 8.92 -3.28
CA ALA A 29 -35.71 8.94 -1.83
C ALA A 29 -35.94 7.53 -1.27
N HIS A 30 -35.36 7.23 -0.12
CA HIS A 30 -35.47 5.93 0.57
C HIS A 30 -34.88 4.74 -0.24
N SER A 31 -33.96 4.99 -1.18
CA SER A 31 -33.26 3.95 -1.90
C SER A 31 -31.76 3.96 -1.59
N SER A 32 -31.09 2.84 -1.87
CA SER A 32 -29.65 2.71 -1.84
C SER A 32 -29.15 2.12 -3.15
N THR A 33 -27.93 2.44 -3.53
CA THR A 33 -27.24 1.79 -4.65
C THR A 33 -25.81 1.52 -4.28
N GLU A 34 -25.27 0.48 -4.80
CA GLU A 34 -23.86 0.11 -4.66
C GLU A 34 -23.13 0.47 -5.95
N ILE A 35 -21.95 1.06 -5.81
CA ILE A 35 -21.10 1.41 -6.93
C ILE A 35 -19.72 0.84 -6.62
N SER A 36 -19.24 0.01 -7.55
CA SER A 36 -17.88 -0.56 -7.47
C SER A 36 -17.00 0.09 -8.52
N LEU A 37 -15.82 0.54 -8.08
CA LEU A 37 -14.77 1.07 -8.95
C LEU A 37 -13.58 0.12 -8.90
N LEU A 38 -13.21 -0.43 -10.05
CA LEU A 38 -12.03 -1.27 -10.19
C LEU A 38 -10.90 -0.49 -10.84
N CYS A 39 -9.77 -0.36 -10.14
CA CYS A 39 -8.54 0.22 -10.67
C CYS A 39 -7.46 -0.87 -10.74
N THR A 40 -6.72 -0.90 -11.84
CA THR A 40 -5.62 -1.85 -12.04
C THR A 40 -4.44 -1.17 -12.70
N VAL A 41 -3.22 -1.63 -12.39
CA VAL A 41 -1.98 -1.24 -13.05
C VAL A 41 -1.50 -2.26 -14.08
N HIS A 42 -2.25 -3.36 -14.27
CA HIS A 42 -1.92 -4.34 -15.29
C HIS A 42 -2.12 -3.78 -16.69
N PRO A 43 -1.30 -4.18 -17.66
CA PRO A 43 -1.52 -3.84 -19.07
C PRO A 43 -2.94 -4.23 -19.53
N VAL A 44 -3.54 -3.43 -20.40
CA VAL A 44 -4.91 -3.63 -20.87
C VAL A 44 -5.12 -5.02 -21.49
N GLN A 45 -4.09 -5.52 -22.21
CA GLN A 45 -4.11 -6.86 -22.81
C GLN A 45 -4.14 -8.01 -21.80
N ASP A 46 -3.62 -7.78 -20.59
CA ASP A 46 -3.53 -8.78 -19.53
C ASP A 46 -4.67 -8.62 -18.50
N THR A 47 -5.45 -7.55 -18.63
CA THR A 47 -6.61 -7.31 -17.78
C THR A 47 -7.79 -8.11 -18.35
N PRO A 48 -8.40 -9.03 -17.57
CA PRO A 48 -9.64 -9.66 -17.98
C PRO A 48 -10.63 -8.54 -18.34
N VAL A 49 -11.09 -8.53 -19.58
CA VAL A 49 -12.16 -7.61 -19.99
C VAL A 49 -13.37 -8.02 -19.18
N LEU A 50 -13.65 -7.33 -18.11
CA LEU A 50 -14.88 -7.43 -17.37
C LEU A 50 -15.97 -6.89 -18.29
N SER A 51 -16.44 -7.74 -19.20
CA SER A 51 -17.49 -7.41 -20.18
C SER A 51 -18.82 -7.05 -19.49
N ARG A 52 -18.95 -7.39 -18.22
CA ARG A 52 -19.91 -6.86 -17.24
C ARG A 52 -19.27 -6.93 -15.85
N PRO A 53 -19.28 -5.84 -15.05
CA PRO A 53 -19.02 -5.97 -13.62
C PRO A 53 -20.09 -6.91 -13.09
N GLN A 54 -19.71 -8.12 -12.74
CA GLN A 54 -20.59 -8.98 -11.97
C GLN A 54 -20.74 -8.30 -10.61
N ALA A 55 -21.96 -8.20 -10.10
CA ALA A 55 -22.21 -7.64 -8.76
C ALA A 55 -21.34 -8.31 -7.68
N ASP A 56 -20.91 -9.54 -7.96
CA ASP A 56 -20.08 -10.34 -7.07
C ASP A 56 -18.58 -10.00 -7.13
N THR A 57 -18.09 -9.26 -8.14
CA THR A 57 -16.64 -9.00 -8.27
C THR A 57 -16.10 -8.23 -7.08
N ALA A 58 -16.81 -7.19 -6.63
CA ALA A 58 -16.39 -6.43 -5.46
C ALA A 58 -16.43 -7.29 -4.18
N ALA A 59 -17.45 -8.12 -4.02
CA ALA A 59 -17.56 -9.04 -2.87
C ALA A 59 -16.43 -10.07 -2.88
N ILE A 60 -16.05 -10.61 -4.03
CA ILE A 60 -14.93 -11.55 -4.20
C ILE A 60 -13.61 -10.87 -3.81
N GLU A 61 -13.35 -9.67 -4.32
CA GLU A 61 -12.12 -8.95 -4.00
C GLU A 61 -12.05 -8.55 -2.51
N ILE A 62 -13.17 -8.11 -1.92
CA ILE A 62 -13.25 -7.84 -0.49
C ILE A 62 -12.94 -9.11 0.32
N ALA A 63 -13.49 -10.26 -0.08
CA ALA A 63 -13.23 -11.53 0.58
C ALA A 63 -11.74 -11.93 0.49
N HIS A 64 -11.10 -11.77 -0.67
CA HIS A 64 -9.66 -12.02 -0.84
C HIS A 64 -8.81 -11.13 0.06
N VAL A 65 -9.14 -9.83 0.14
CA VAL A 65 -8.43 -8.89 1.02
C VAL A 65 -8.62 -9.26 2.49
N GLN A 66 -9.83 -9.65 2.89
CA GLN A 66 -10.11 -10.10 4.25
C GLN A 66 -9.33 -11.37 4.60
N GLU A 67 -9.34 -12.37 3.71
CA GLU A 67 -8.58 -13.61 3.89
C GLU A 67 -7.07 -13.33 4.02
N TYR A 68 -6.55 -12.43 3.19
CA TYR A 68 -5.16 -12.00 3.28
C TYR A 68 -4.85 -11.36 4.64
N TYR A 69 -5.67 -10.42 5.11
CA TYR A 69 -5.47 -9.77 6.40
C TYR A 69 -5.61 -10.74 7.58
N ASP A 70 -6.53 -11.69 7.49
CA ASP A 70 -6.67 -12.72 8.53
C ASP A 70 -5.45 -13.65 8.57
N SER A 71 -4.85 -13.94 7.42
CA SER A 71 -3.59 -14.68 7.36
C SER A 71 -2.43 -13.93 8.04
N LEU A 72 -2.34 -12.61 7.85
CA LEU A 72 -1.33 -11.77 8.52
C LEU A 72 -1.52 -11.75 10.03
N LYS A 73 -2.76 -11.59 10.51
CA LYS A 73 -3.09 -11.63 11.95
C LYS A 73 -2.74 -12.98 12.57
N GLN A 74 -3.10 -14.06 11.87
CA GLN A 74 -2.78 -15.41 12.31
C GLN A 74 -1.27 -15.63 12.40
N GLN A 75 -0.52 -15.20 11.38
CA GLN A 75 0.95 -15.27 11.36
C GLN A 75 1.57 -14.51 12.53
N ALA A 76 1.08 -13.29 12.81
CA ALA A 76 1.57 -12.47 13.89
C ALA A 76 1.31 -13.07 15.28
N GLY A 77 0.19 -13.79 15.44
CA GLY A 77 -0.09 -14.62 16.61
C GLY A 77 -0.48 -13.84 17.86
N TYR A 78 -1.12 -12.69 17.71
CA TYR A 78 -1.62 -11.88 18.83
C TYR A 78 -3.00 -12.33 19.35
N GLY A 79 -3.57 -13.39 18.77
CA GLY A 79 -4.89 -13.91 19.17
C GLY A 79 -6.00 -12.86 19.00
N ASP A 80 -6.82 -12.67 20.01
CA ASP A 80 -7.98 -11.76 19.98
C ASP A 80 -7.66 -10.30 20.32
N ASP A 81 -6.38 -9.93 20.40
CA ASP A 81 -5.99 -8.53 20.64
C ASP A 81 -6.30 -7.68 19.39
N ALA A 82 -7.45 -7.00 19.45
CA ALA A 82 -7.95 -6.18 18.34
C ALA A 82 -7.00 -5.02 18.00
N PHE A 83 -6.32 -4.42 18.98
CA PHE A 83 -5.39 -3.33 18.76
C PHE A 83 -4.12 -3.83 18.05
N ALA A 84 -3.51 -4.91 18.56
CA ALA A 84 -2.35 -5.52 17.92
C ALA A 84 -2.67 -5.98 16.49
N ASN A 85 -3.81 -6.61 16.28
CA ASN A 85 -4.26 -7.04 14.95
C ASN A 85 -4.47 -5.87 13.98
N THR A 86 -4.95 -4.72 14.46
CA THR A 86 -5.04 -3.50 13.64
C THR A 86 -3.66 -3.00 13.24
N LEU A 87 -2.69 -3.02 14.15
CA LEU A 87 -1.30 -2.64 13.86
C LEU A 87 -0.64 -3.59 12.86
N VAL A 88 -0.92 -4.89 12.94
CA VAL A 88 -0.41 -5.89 11.97
C VAL A 88 -0.87 -5.55 10.55
N VAL A 89 -2.15 -5.25 10.37
CA VAL A 89 -2.69 -4.86 9.06
C VAL A 89 -2.13 -3.50 8.59
N ALA A 90 -2.01 -2.54 9.50
CA ALA A 90 -1.42 -1.24 9.18
C ALA A 90 0.07 -1.35 8.78
N ALA A 91 0.82 -2.24 9.41
CA ALA A 91 2.22 -2.50 9.08
C ALA A 91 2.42 -2.98 7.64
N ASP A 92 1.48 -3.76 7.12
CA ASP A 92 1.53 -4.28 5.76
C ASP A 92 1.55 -3.18 4.70
N GLN A 93 0.90 -2.05 4.95
CA GLN A 93 0.82 -0.92 4.02
C GLN A 93 2.17 -0.26 3.75
N PHE A 94 3.14 -0.44 4.63
CA PHE A 94 4.50 0.10 4.48
C PHE A 94 5.46 -0.85 3.78
N LEU A 95 5.03 -2.09 3.53
CA LEU A 95 5.85 -3.10 2.88
C LEU A 95 5.54 -3.16 1.39
N ALA A 96 6.57 -3.08 0.58
CA ALA A 96 6.44 -3.11 -0.87
C ALA A 96 7.54 -3.97 -1.49
N ARG A 97 7.26 -4.50 -2.69
CA ARG A 97 8.27 -5.17 -3.50
C ARG A 97 8.93 -4.17 -4.43
N ARG A 98 10.23 -4.09 -4.38
CA ARG A 98 11.02 -3.18 -5.21
C ARG A 98 11.27 -3.81 -6.58
N ASP A 99 10.84 -3.17 -7.65
CA ASP A 99 10.99 -3.69 -9.02
C ASP A 99 12.45 -3.90 -9.41
N SER A 100 13.35 -3.01 -9.00
CA SER A 100 14.77 -3.06 -9.37
C SER A 100 15.52 -4.27 -8.79
N THR A 101 15.09 -4.78 -7.64
CA THR A 101 15.72 -5.92 -6.96
C THR A 101 14.85 -7.16 -6.89
N GLY A 102 13.54 -7.02 -7.09
CA GLY A 102 12.56 -8.06 -6.86
C GLY A 102 12.38 -8.44 -5.38
N LEU A 103 13.00 -7.71 -4.45
CA LEU A 103 12.98 -7.99 -3.01
C LEU A 103 12.07 -7.01 -2.26
N MET A 104 11.72 -7.38 -1.04
CA MET A 104 10.91 -6.52 -0.17
C MET A 104 11.71 -5.31 0.32
N THR A 105 10.98 -4.22 0.55
CA THR A 105 11.49 -2.99 1.15
C THR A 105 10.43 -2.36 2.06
N ILE A 106 10.83 -1.34 2.83
CA ILE A 106 9.94 -0.52 3.67
C ILE A 106 9.87 0.88 3.10
N LEU A 107 8.66 1.37 2.84
CA LEU A 107 8.41 2.74 2.43
C LEU A 107 8.46 3.67 3.63
N ALA A 108 9.22 4.76 3.54
CA ALA A 108 9.40 5.71 4.64
C ALA A 108 8.14 6.52 4.95
N GLY A 109 7.27 6.72 3.95
CA GLY A 109 5.99 7.40 4.13
C GLY A 109 5.18 7.50 2.85
N LEU A 110 3.95 7.00 2.88
CA LEU A 110 3.01 7.06 1.77
C LEU A 110 2.35 8.44 1.69
N PRO A 111 2.11 8.96 0.49
CA PRO A 111 2.58 8.50 -0.83
C PRO A 111 3.88 9.16 -1.29
N TRP A 112 4.53 9.98 -0.44
CA TRP A 112 5.54 10.96 -0.86
C TRP A 112 6.98 10.45 -0.83
N PHE A 113 7.25 9.43 -0.01
CA PHE A 113 8.60 8.94 0.21
C PHE A 113 8.76 7.50 -0.25
N THR A 114 9.88 7.24 -0.88
CA THR A 114 10.33 5.90 -1.23
C THR A 114 10.98 5.20 -0.02
N ASP A 115 11.85 4.26 -0.24
CA ASP A 115 12.58 3.57 0.81
C ASP A 115 13.85 4.32 1.21
N TRP A 116 13.96 4.60 2.50
CA TRP A 116 15.09 5.29 3.10
C TRP A 116 15.76 4.38 4.13
N GLY A 117 17.10 4.22 4.03
CA GLY A 117 17.83 3.27 4.85
C GLY A 117 17.66 3.49 6.35
N ARG A 118 17.76 4.74 6.82
CA ARG A 118 17.59 5.07 8.23
C ARG A 118 16.17 4.75 8.72
N ASP A 119 15.18 5.23 8.01
CA ASP A 119 13.76 5.06 8.36
C ASP A 119 13.39 3.58 8.33
N THR A 120 13.86 2.84 7.33
CA THR A 120 13.71 1.39 7.25
C THR A 120 14.30 0.71 8.49
N MET A 121 15.54 1.03 8.89
CA MET A 121 16.17 0.37 10.04
C MET A 121 15.48 0.72 11.38
N ILE A 122 14.94 1.93 11.53
CA ILE A 122 14.17 2.31 12.72
C ILE A 122 12.85 1.54 12.79
N ALA A 123 12.12 1.45 11.68
CA ALA A 123 10.81 0.79 11.61
C ALA A 123 10.91 -0.74 11.52
N PHE A 124 12.06 -1.28 11.12
CA PHE A 124 12.29 -2.67 10.75
C PHE A 124 11.72 -3.67 11.74
N SER A 125 12.08 -3.54 13.02
CA SER A 125 11.67 -4.50 14.05
C SER A 125 10.16 -4.53 14.26
N GLY A 126 9.52 -3.36 14.24
CA GLY A 126 8.07 -3.23 14.41
C GLY A 126 7.29 -3.78 13.22
N LEU A 127 7.73 -3.43 12.00
CA LEU A 127 7.01 -3.82 10.79
C LEU A 127 7.21 -5.29 10.39
N THR A 128 8.32 -5.92 10.79
CA THR A 128 8.67 -7.27 10.35
C THR A 128 8.78 -8.29 11.49
N LEU A 129 9.63 -8.05 12.48
CA LEU A 129 9.88 -9.05 13.53
C LEU A 129 8.69 -9.20 14.47
N ALA A 130 8.07 -8.09 14.89
CA ALA A 130 6.87 -8.11 15.73
C ALA A 130 5.70 -8.78 15.02
N THR A 131 5.57 -8.61 13.72
CA THR A 131 4.53 -9.24 12.88
C THR A 131 4.90 -10.64 12.39
N ARG A 132 6.06 -11.17 12.81
CA ARG A 132 6.63 -12.48 12.38
C ARG A 132 6.83 -12.63 10.88
N ARG A 133 7.03 -11.54 10.16
CA ARG A 133 7.34 -11.52 8.72
C ARG A 133 8.84 -11.74 8.48
N PHE A 134 9.37 -12.86 8.94
CA PHE A 134 10.82 -13.14 8.92
C PHE A 134 11.38 -13.28 7.51
N SER A 135 10.58 -13.75 6.56
CA SER A 135 10.98 -13.82 5.15
C SER A 135 11.22 -12.42 4.59
N ASP A 136 10.24 -11.53 4.80
CA ASP A 136 10.30 -10.14 4.34
C ASP A 136 11.46 -9.41 5.02
N ALA A 137 11.67 -9.64 6.32
CA ALA A 137 12.80 -9.10 7.06
C ALA A 137 14.15 -9.46 6.40
N ARG A 138 14.31 -10.71 5.99
CA ARG A 138 15.53 -11.17 5.30
C ARG A 138 15.68 -10.49 3.94
N GLU A 139 14.61 -10.39 3.16
CA GLU A 139 14.63 -9.73 1.86
C GLU A 139 14.99 -8.26 1.98
N ILE A 140 14.40 -7.53 2.96
CA ILE A 140 14.70 -6.14 3.23
C ILE A 140 16.17 -5.93 3.57
N LEU A 141 16.71 -6.72 4.50
CA LEU A 141 18.14 -6.63 4.86
C LEU A 141 19.03 -6.96 3.65
N SER A 142 18.65 -7.94 2.83
CA SER A 142 19.38 -8.27 1.62
C SER A 142 19.33 -7.16 0.58
N THR A 143 18.19 -6.46 0.46
CA THR A 143 18.06 -5.26 -0.39
C THR A 143 19.06 -4.20 0.04
N PHE A 144 19.05 -3.79 1.30
CA PHE A 144 19.92 -2.72 1.79
C PHE A 144 21.39 -3.13 1.82
N ALA A 145 21.70 -4.42 2.03
CA ALA A 145 23.10 -4.91 2.00
C ALA A 145 23.77 -4.71 0.64
N GLN A 146 23.01 -4.71 -0.46
CA GLN A 146 23.55 -4.48 -1.81
C GLN A 146 24.06 -3.05 -2.00
N TYR A 147 23.58 -2.11 -1.19
CA TYR A 147 23.88 -0.69 -1.29
C TYR A 147 24.84 -0.19 -0.19
N VAL A 148 25.45 -1.10 0.56
CA VAL A 148 26.49 -0.76 1.53
C VAL A 148 27.80 -0.47 0.79
N HIS A 149 28.33 0.75 0.94
CA HIS A 149 29.60 1.15 0.37
C HIS A 149 30.52 1.66 1.45
N HIS A 150 31.74 1.11 1.56
CA HIS A 150 32.72 1.46 2.60
C HIS A 150 32.17 1.41 4.05
N GLY A 151 31.25 0.48 4.33
CA GLY A 151 30.63 0.34 5.65
C GLY A 151 29.50 1.34 5.94
N LEU A 152 29.13 2.16 4.97
CA LEU A 152 27.99 3.08 5.05
C LEU A 152 26.84 2.59 4.14
N SER A 153 25.63 2.54 4.69
CA SER A 153 24.42 2.37 3.89
C SER A 153 24.03 3.70 3.29
N LEU A 154 23.66 3.69 2.01
CA LEU A 154 23.14 4.89 1.35
C LEU A 154 21.81 5.29 2.01
N ILE A 155 21.60 6.61 2.14
CA ILE A 155 20.37 7.18 2.73
C ILE A 155 19.16 6.89 1.83
N HIS A 156 19.39 6.89 0.52
CA HIS A 156 18.40 6.58 -0.50
C HIS A 156 18.88 5.39 -1.34
N ILE A 157 17.95 4.57 -1.76
CA ILE A 157 18.21 3.49 -2.70
C ILE A 157 17.41 3.74 -3.99
#